data_55033a2243e191b76d5a4b5bfac41630
#
_entry.id   55033a2243e191b76d5a4b5bfac41630
#
_cell.length_a   1.000
_cell.length_b   1.000
_cell.length_c   1.000
_cell.angle_alpha   90.00
_cell.angle_beta   90.00
_cell.angle_gamma   90.00
#
_symmetry.space_group_name_H-M   'P 1'
#
loop_
_entity.id
_entity.type
_entity.pdbx_description
1 polymer ?
#
loop_
_entity_poly.entity_id
_entity_poly.type
_entity_poly.pdbx_seq_one_letter_code
_entity_poly.pdbx_strand_id
1 'polypeptide(L)'
;MKIYDLAGYSIIFCYMLACMYSAPAHLGPWIGMLIGGVYFIFCWFLGGLYLADVLHLGIAHRSLDFKEWFIKAVTVVTNIFGIYVDPIAWVNRHRLHHKHADHDGDPNKLSGDGFWRTLYLCLMPYQCNENVAGDAILKSRTMRIAANPVFAILA
;
A
#
# COMPACT_ATOMS: atom_id res chain seq x y z
N MET A 1 -7.76 -8.72 12.06
CA MET A 1 -7.30 -9.11 10.72
C MET A 1 -8.22 -10.20 10.21
N LYS A 2 -8.87 -9.99 9.11
CA LYS A 2 -9.63 -11.07 8.48
C LYS A 2 -8.61 -11.99 7.81
N ILE A 3 -8.77 -13.31 7.96
CA ILE A 3 -7.87 -14.32 7.40
C ILE A 3 -7.66 -14.14 5.89
N TYR A 4 -8.65 -13.52 5.22
CA TYR A 4 -8.64 -13.18 3.80
C TYR A 4 -7.58 -12.12 3.42
N ASP A 5 -7.28 -11.19 4.33
CA ASP A 5 -6.29 -10.12 4.06
C ASP A 5 -4.88 -10.74 4.03
N LEU A 6 -4.58 -11.64 4.97
CA LEU A 6 -3.31 -12.36 5.00
C LEU A 6 -3.14 -13.27 3.78
N ALA A 7 -4.19 -14.00 3.41
CA ALA A 7 -4.17 -14.87 2.23
C ALA A 7 -3.94 -14.06 0.95
N GLY A 8 -4.62 -12.91 0.80
CA GLY A 8 -4.44 -12.02 -0.34
C GLY A 8 -2.99 -11.52 -0.48
N TYR A 9 -2.40 -11.00 0.60
CA TYR A 9 -0.99 -10.58 0.59
C TYR A 9 -0.02 -11.72 0.30
N SER A 10 -0.28 -12.91 0.83
CA SER A 10 0.55 -14.08 0.58
C SER A 10 0.51 -14.52 -0.88
N ILE A 11 -0.66 -14.49 -1.51
CA ILE A 11 -0.83 -14.84 -2.93
C ILE A 11 -0.10 -13.81 -3.81
N ILE A 12 -0.28 -12.51 -3.57
CA ILE A 12 0.42 -11.45 -4.31
C ILE A 12 1.93 -11.62 -4.18
N PHE A 13 2.43 -11.83 -2.96
CA PHE A 13 3.84 -12.03 -2.71
C PHE A 13 4.40 -13.27 -3.43
N CYS A 14 3.71 -14.41 -3.36
CA CYS A 14 4.10 -15.63 -4.07
C CYS A 14 4.06 -15.45 -5.59
N TYR A 15 3.07 -14.73 -6.11
CA TYR A 15 2.98 -14.41 -7.54
C TYR A 15 4.16 -13.53 -7.99
N MET A 16 4.48 -12.48 -7.23
CA MET A 16 5.66 -11.64 -7.50
C MET A 16 6.95 -12.45 -7.50
N LEU A 17 7.15 -13.33 -6.51
CA LEU A 17 8.33 -14.21 -6.47
C LEU A 17 8.36 -15.17 -7.68
N ALA A 18 7.24 -15.75 -8.05
CA ALA A 18 7.14 -16.63 -9.21
C ALA A 18 7.47 -15.89 -10.52
N CYS A 19 6.97 -14.67 -10.71
CA CYS A 19 7.29 -13.83 -11.86
C CYS A 19 8.79 -13.47 -11.89
N MET A 20 9.37 -13.10 -10.76
CA MET A 20 10.80 -12.78 -10.66
C MET A 20 11.69 -14.01 -10.95
N TYR A 21 11.25 -15.20 -10.57
CA TYR A 21 12.01 -16.43 -10.79
C TYR A 21 11.86 -17.00 -12.22
N SER A 22 10.65 -16.91 -12.80
CA SER A 22 10.37 -17.46 -14.13
C SER A 22 10.93 -16.62 -15.29
N ALA A 23 10.95 -15.29 -15.14
CA ALA A 23 11.46 -14.40 -16.18
C ALA A 23 12.93 -14.69 -16.58
N PRO A 24 13.89 -14.89 -15.64
CA PRO A 24 15.26 -15.23 -15.97
C PRO A 24 15.42 -16.56 -16.72
N ALA A 25 14.57 -17.54 -16.43
CA ALA A 25 14.65 -18.88 -17.03
C ALA A 25 14.42 -18.87 -18.53
N HIS A 26 13.56 -17.97 -19.02
CA HIS A 26 13.21 -17.87 -20.45
C HIS A 26 14.07 -16.89 -21.25
N LEU A 27 14.63 -15.86 -20.61
CA LEU A 27 15.33 -14.78 -21.29
C LEU A 27 16.86 -14.81 -21.07
N GLY A 28 17.33 -15.78 -20.30
CA GLY A 28 18.71 -15.82 -19.82
C GLY A 28 18.94 -14.93 -18.60
N PRO A 29 19.92 -15.29 -17.73
CA PRO A 29 20.06 -14.69 -16.42
C PRO A 29 20.32 -13.18 -16.44
N TRP A 30 21.11 -12.69 -17.38
CA TRP A 30 21.48 -11.28 -17.45
C TRP A 30 20.32 -10.38 -17.92
N ILE A 31 19.59 -10.83 -18.93
CA ILE A 31 18.42 -10.09 -19.45
C ILE A 31 17.28 -10.11 -18.42
N GLY A 32 17.04 -11.25 -17.78
CA GLY A 32 16.07 -11.37 -16.71
C GLY A 32 16.38 -10.46 -15.52
N MET A 33 17.64 -10.37 -15.10
CA MET A 33 18.08 -9.47 -14.03
C MET A 33 17.90 -7.99 -14.41
N LEU A 34 18.22 -7.62 -15.65
CA LEU A 34 18.04 -6.26 -16.14
C LEU A 34 16.56 -5.87 -16.13
N ILE A 35 15.69 -6.69 -16.70
CA ILE A 35 14.23 -6.45 -16.72
C ILE A 35 13.68 -6.38 -15.32
N GLY A 36 14.05 -7.33 -14.44
CA GLY A 36 13.65 -7.33 -13.04
C GLY A 36 14.12 -6.09 -12.28
N GLY A 37 15.34 -5.64 -12.52
CA GLY A 37 15.88 -4.41 -11.94
C GLY A 37 15.14 -3.16 -12.38
N VAL A 38 14.86 -3.02 -13.68
CA VAL A 38 14.07 -1.90 -14.22
C VAL A 38 12.66 -1.91 -13.66
N TYR A 39 12.01 -3.09 -13.61
CA TYR A 39 10.69 -3.23 -13.02
C TYR A 39 10.69 -2.86 -11.52
N PHE A 40 11.68 -3.31 -10.77
CA PHE A 40 11.81 -2.97 -9.36
C PHE A 40 11.93 -1.46 -9.13
N ILE A 41 12.80 -0.77 -9.90
CA ILE A 41 12.99 0.68 -9.81
C ILE A 41 11.69 1.41 -10.16
N PHE A 42 10.99 0.95 -11.21
CA PHE A 42 9.69 1.50 -11.59
C PHE A 42 8.64 1.36 -10.48
N CYS A 43 8.51 0.15 -9.90
CA CYS A 43 7.58 -0.10 -8.80
C CYS A 43 7.94 0.70 -7.55
N TRP A 44 9.24 0.85 -7.25
CA TRP A 44 9.69 1.70 -6.15
C TRP A 44 9.25 3.15 -6.35
N PHE A 45 9.50 3.72 -7.53
CA PHE A 45 9.13 5.09 -7.84
C PHE A 45 7.61 5.29 -7.81
N LEU A 46 6.86 4.38 -8.42
CA LEU A 46 5.41 4.41 -8.43
C LEU A 46 4.81 4.26 -7.02
N GLY A 47 5.36 3.37 -6.21
CA GLY A 47 4.98 3.19 -4.81
C GLY A 47 5.27 4.43 -3.96
N GLY A 48 6.42 5.05 -4.17
CA GLY A 48 6.79 6.33 -3.54
C GLY A 48 5.82 7.45 -3.89
N LEU A 49 5.53 7.64 -5.19
CA LEU A 49 4.54 8.60 -5.66
C LEU A 49 3.16 8.36 -5.02
N TYR A 50 2.73 7.11 -4.94
CA TYR A 50 1.43 6.80 -4.36
C TYR A 50 1.38 7.01 -2.85
N LEU A 51 2.33 6.43 -2.11
CA LEU A 51 2.33 6.47 -0.65
C LEU A 51 2.75 7.83 -0.12
N ALA A 52 3.88 8.37 -0.58
CA ALA A 52 4.44 9.60 -0.03
C ALA A 52 3.74 10.84 -0.56
N ASP A 53 3.46 10.92 -1.86
CA ASP A 53 2.90 12.14 -2.42
C ASP A 53 1.38 12.11 -2.41
N VAL A 54 0.74 11.07 -2.96
CA VAL A 54 -0.72 11.05 -3.11
C VAL A 54 -1.43 10.79 -1.79
N LEU A 55 -1.12 9.69 -1.10
CA LEU A 55 -1.82 9.35 0.14
C LEU A 55 -1.38 10.21 1.31
N HIS A 56 -0.07 10.42 1.48
CA HIS A 56 0.49 11.15 2.61
C HIS A 56 0.30 12.66 2.47
N LEU A 57 1.00 13.28 1.49
CA LEU A 57 0.95 14.74 1.33
C LEU A 57 -0.37 15.22 0.73
N GLY A 58 -0.94 14.48 -0.23
CA GLY A 58 -2.16 14.89 -0.91
C GLY A 58 -3.42 14.67 -0.05
N ILE A 59 -3.67 13.46 0.41
CA ILE A 59 -4.93 13.14 1.10
C ILE A 59 -4.80 13.31 2.61
N ALA A 60 -3.79 12.70 3.25
CA ALA A 60 -3.70 12.69 4.71
C ALA A 60 -3.41 14.08 5.28
N HIS A 61 -2.40 14.76 4.76
CA HIS A 61 -1.99 16.10 5.21
C HIS A 61 -2.64 17.25 4.45
N ARG A 62 -3.16 17.00 3.24
CA ARG A 62 -3.71 18.04 2.37
C ARG A 62 -2.72 19.19 2.08
N SER A 63 -1.43 18.88 2.06
CA SER A 63 -0.35 19.83 1.77
C SER A 63 -0.08 19.97 0.27
N LEU A 64 -0.47 18.96 -0.53
CA LEU A 64 -0.45 19.00 -1.98
C LEU A 64 -1.88 18.86 -2.52
N ASP A 65 -2.26 19.73 -3.46
CA ASP A 65 -3.57 19.68 -4.10
C ASP A 65 -3.48 18.95 -5.44
N PHE A 66 -3.86 17.70 -5.44
CA PHE A 66 -3.96 16.88 -6.64
C PHE A 66 -5.39 16.85 -7.17
N LYS A 67 -5.53 16.93 -8.48
CA LYS A 67 -6.82 16.71 -9.12
C LYS A 67 -7.34 15.30 -8.85
N GLU A 68 -8.63 15.17 -8.62
CA GLU A 68 -9.27 13.88 -8.27
C GLU A 68 -8.99 12.78 -9.30
N TRP A 69 -8.99 13.12 -10.59
CA TRP A 69 -8.68 12.15 -11.64
C TRP A 69 -7.25 11.60 -11.53
N PHE A 70 -6.28 12.45 -11.14
CA PHE A 70 -4.89 12.04 -10.96
C PHE A 70 -4.75 11.05 -9.79
N ILE A 71 -5.36 11.37 -8.65
CA ILE A 71 -5.38 10.47 -7.48
C ILE A 71 -5.96 9.11 -7.87
N LYS A 72 -7.09 9.09 -8.57
CA LYS A 72 -7.74 7.86 -9.05
C LYS A 72 -6.86 7.09 -10.03
N ALA A 73 -6.25 7.77 -10.99
CA ALA A 73 -5.38 7.16 -11.98
C ALA A 73 -4.15 6.51 -11.31
N VAL A 74 -3.45 7.22 -10.45
CA VAL A 74 -2.30 6.68 -9.71
C VAL A 74 -2.71 5.47 -8.87
N THR A 75 -3.85 5.53 -8.18
CA THR A 75 -4.37 4.41 -7.39
C THR A 75 -4.63 3.16 -8.24
N VAL A 76 -5.24 3.32 -9.42
CA VAL A 76 -5.50 2.19 -10.33
C VAL A 76 -4.20 1.63 -10.89
N VAL A 77 -3.30 2.51 -11.35
CA VAL A 77 -2.02 2.08 -11.93
C VAL A 77 -1.16 1.32 -10.90
N THR A 78 -1.07 1.82 -9.66
CA THR A 78 -0.33 1.10 -8.60
C THR A 78 -0.88 -0.30 -8.35
N ASN A 79 -2.20 -0.46 -8.32
CA ASN A 79 -2.81 -1.78 -8.15
C ASN A 79 -2.53 -2.72 -9.33
N ILE A 80 -2.56 -2.23 -10.58
CA ILE A 80 -2.22 -3.02 -11.78
C ILE A 80 -0.77 -3.54 -11.70
N PHE A 81 0.15 -2.76 -11.15
CA PHE A 81 1.56 -3.16 -10.97
C PHE A 81 1.80 -3.93 -9.66
N GLY A 82 0.77 -4.40 -8.98
CA GLY A 82 0.88 -5.23 -7.78
C GLY A 82 1.28 -4.47 -6.51
N ILE A 83 1.25 -3.14 -6.54
CA ILE A 83 1.51 -2.30 -5.36
C ILE A 83 0.18 -2.07 -4.65
N TYR A 84 -0.25 -3.06 -3.88
CA TYR A 84 -1.50 -2.97 -3.15
C TYR A 84 -1.35 -2.22 -1.83
N VAL A 85 -2.18 -1.21 -1.67
CA VAL A 85 -2.38 -0.50 -0.39
C VAL A 85 -3.86 -0.14 -0.30
N ASP A 86 -4.51 -0.51 0.80
CA ASP A 86 -5.85 0.02 1.10
C ASP A 86 -5.75 1.52 1.42
N PRO A 87 -6.18 2.41 0.53
CA PRO A 87 -6.01 3.85 0.71
C PRO A 87 -6.82 4.39 1.88
N ILE A 88 -7.97 3.79 2.18
CA ILE A 88 -8.86 4.22 3.26
C ILE A 88 -8.24 3.86 4.61
N ALA A 89 -7.83 2.61 4.76
CA ALA A 89 -7.19 2.14 5.98
C ALA A 89 -5.86 2.85 6.24
N TRP A 90 -5.07 3.08 5.18
CA TRP A 90 -3.77 3.75 5.30
C TRP A 90 -3.91 5.21 5.77
N VAL A 91 -4.77 6.01 5.13
CA VAL A 91 -5.00 7.42 5.51
C VAL A 91 -5.57 7.50 6.94
N ASN A 92 -6.50 6.61 7.27
CA ASN A 92 -7.09 6.58 8.61
C ASN A 92 -6.03 6.28 9.69
N ARG A 93 -5.22 5.25 9.46
CA ARG A 93 -4.12 4.88 10.37
C ARG A 93 -3.10 6.02 10.52
N HIS A 94 -2.73 6.66 9.42
CA HIS A 94 -1.76 7.76 9.42
C HIS A 94 -2.27 8.97 10.23
N ARG A 95 -3.53 9.36 10.04
CA ARG A 95 -4.13 10.47 10.80
C ARG A 95 -4.30 10.13 12.28
N LEU A 96 -4.62 8.88 12.63
CA LEU A 96 -4.66 8.44 14.01
C LEU A 96 -3.28 8.46 14.67
N HIS A 97 -2.23 8.08 13.93
CA HIS A 97 -0.86 8.24 14.39
C HIS A 97 -0.57 9.72 14.73
N HIS A 98 -0.86 10.66 13.84
CA HIS A 98 -0.67 12.08 14.14
C HIS A 98 -1.52 12.60 15.30
N LYS A 99 -2.72 12.08 15.47
CA LYS A 99 -3.61 12.46 16.57
C LYS A 99 -3.11 11.98 17.94
N HIS A 100 -2.49 10.81 17.99
CA HIS A 100 -2.09 10.14 19.21
C HIS A 100 -0.58 9.95 19.36
N ALA A 101 0.23 10.53 18.48
CA ALA A 101 1.66 10.30 18.33
C ALA A 101 2.37 9.85 19.61
N ASP A 102 2.88 8.63 19.62
CA ASP A 102 3.59 7.96 20.71
C ASP A 102 2.80 7.76 22.03
N HIS A 103 1.51 8.10 22.04
CA HIS A 103 0.62 7.92 23.19
C HIS A 103 -0.26 6.67 23.02
N ASP A 104 -1.08 6.37 24.01
CA ASP A 104 -2.05 5.27 23.95
C ASP A 104 -3.09 5.57 22.87
N GLY A 105 -3.33 4.59 21.98
CA GLY A 105 -4.17 4.75 20.81
C GLY A 105 -3.42 5.04 19.51
N ASP A 106 -2.12 5.31 19.55
CA ASP A 106 -1.29 5.41 18.35
C ASP A 106 -1.12 4.04 17.68
N PRO A 107 -1.63 3.86 16.43
CA PRO A 107 -1.48 2.60 15.71
C PRO A 107 -0.04 2.26 15.31
N ASN A 108 0.86 3.24 15.37
CA ASN A 108 2.27 3.09 15.02
C ASN A 108 3.18 3.20 16.26
N LYS A 109 2.61 3.22 17.46
CA LYS A 109 3.40 3.30 18.69
C LYS A 109 4.46 2.21 18.71
N LEU A 110 5.71 2.62 18.77
CA LEU A 110 6.83 1.75 19.06
C LEU A 110 6.74 1.35 20.54
N SER A 111 5.91 0.36 20.83
CA SER A 111 5.94 -0.25 22.14
C SER A 111 7.32 -0.87 22.29
N GLY A 112 8.06 -0.64 23.34
CA GLY A 112 9.42 -1.16 23.55
C GLY A 112 9.61 -2.69 23.39
N ASP A 113 8.71 -3.33 22.70
CA ASP A 113 8.58 -4.77 22.41
C ASP A 113 9.54 -5.29 21.32
N GLY A 114 10.41 -4.41 20.80
CA GLY A 114 11.48 -4.76 19.87
C GLY A 114 11.11 -4.72 18.37
N PHE A 115 12.14 -4.79 17.54
CA PHE A 115 12.09 -4.65 16.08
C PHE A 115 11.06 -5.59 15.40
N TRP A 116 11.03 -6.86 15.77
CA TRP A 116 10.16 -7.85 15.14
C TRP A 116 8.67 -7.58 15.36
N ARG A 117 8.30 -7.12 16.55
CA ARG A 117 6.91 -6.74 16.83
C ARG A 117 6.52 -5.47 16.09
N THR A 118 7.41 -4.49 16.03
CA THR A 118 7.19 -3.28 15.23
C THR A 118 7.01 -3.62 13.76
N LEU A 119 7.87 -4.45 13.18
CA LEU A 119 7.75 -4.92 11.82
C LEU A 119 6.42 -5.66 11.57
N TYR A 120 6.05 -6.56 12.48
CA TYR A 120 4.76 -7.24 12.43
C TYR A 120 3.59 -6.26 12.41
N LEU A 121 3.58 -5.28 13.30
CA LEU A 121 2.50 -4.27 13.38
C LEU A 121 2.46 -3.37 12.13
N CYS A 122 3.61 -3.09 11.51
CA CYS A 122 3.67 -2.35 10.25
C CYS A 122 3.09 -3.15 9.07
N LEU A 123 3.27 -4.47 9.08
CA LEU A 123 2.80 -5.35 8.00
C LEU A 123 1.33 -5.78 8.16
N MET A 124 0.79 -5.68 9.38
CA MET A 124 -0.57 -6.13 9.65
C MET A 124 -1.59 -5.02 9.40
N PRO A 125 -2.75 -5.34 8.78
CA PRO A 125 -3.85 -4.41 8.67
C PRO A 125 -4.32 -3.98 10.05
N TYR A 126 -4.27 -2.69 10.32
CA TYR A 126 -4.75 -2.14 11.59
C TYR A 126 -6.26 -1.90 11.54
N GLN A 127 -6.98 -2.47 12.50
CA GLN A 127 -8.40 -2.16 12.68
C GLN A 127 -8.51 -0.90 13.54
N CYS A 128 -8.88 0.20 12.91
CA CYS A 128 -9.16 1.43 13.62
C CYS A 128 -10.57 1.40 14.20
N ASN A 129 -10.70 1.60 15.49
CA ASN A 129 -12.01 1.79 16.14
C ASN A 129 -12.61 3.17 15.82
N GLU A 130 -11.79 4.11 15.37
CA GLU A 130 -12.17 5.47 15.02
C GLU A 130 -11.92 5.72 13.52
N ASN A 131 -12.89 6.30 12.83
CA ASN A 131 -12.74 6.67 11.42
C ASN A 131 -12.53 8.18 11.29
N VAL A 132 -11.29 8.57 11.01
CA VAL A 132 -10.88 9.97 10.76
C VAL A 132 -10.63 10.26 9.28
N ALA A 133 -10.84 9.29 8.38
CA ALA A 133 -10.68 9.40 6.94
C ALA A 133 -12.00 9.81 6.26
N GLY A 134 -12.50 11.00 6.57
CA GLY A 134 -13.80 11.50 6.10
C GLY A 134 -13.82 12.10 4.70
N ASP A 135 -12.71 12.09 3.95
CA ASP A 135 -12.56 12.77 2.67
C ASP A 135 -13.48 12.20 1.58
N ALA A 136 -14.07 13.09 0.76
CA ALA A 136 -14.97 12.69 -0.31
C ALA A 136 -14.29 11.76 -1.33
N ILE A 137 -13.01 12.01 -1.65
CA ILE A 137 -12.23 11.17 -2.56
C ILE A 137 -12.12 9.73 -2.06
N LEU A 138 -11.90 9.50 -0.76
CA LEU A 138 -11.82 8.17 -0.16
C LEU A 138 -13.15 7.41 -0.19
N LYS A 139 -14.27 8.13 -0.25
CA LYS A 139 -15.62 7.54 -0.39
C LYS A 139 -15.97 7.20 -1.84
N SER A 140 -15.13 7.56 -2.81
CA SER A 140 -15.36 7.28 -4.22
C SER A 140 -15.39 5.78 -4.51
N ARG A 141 -16.09 5.40 -5.60
CA ARG A 141 -16.16 4.00 -6.04
C ARG A 141 -14.76 3.44 -6.33
N THR A 142 -13.91 4.23 -6.98
CA THR A 142 -12.53 3.83 -7.30
C THR A 142 -11.73 3.46 -6.06
N MET A 143 -11.78 4.30 -5.01
CA MET A 143 -11.05 4.03 -3.77
C MET A 143 -11.59 2.81 -3.03
N ARG A 144 -12.91 2.60 -3.04
CA ARG A 144 -13.52 1.40 -2.43
C ARG A 144 -13.17 0.10 -3.18
N ILE A 145 -13.03 0.16 -4.50
CA ILE A 145 -12.55 -0.98 -5.30
C ILE A 145 -11.08 -1.23 -5.00
N ALA A 146 -10.25 -0.18 -5.00
CA ALA A 146 -8.83 -0.28 -4.68
C ALA A 146 -8.55 -0.77 -3.25
N ALA A 147 -9.45 -0.50 -2.31
CA ALA A 147 -9.37 -1.03 -0.94
C ALA A 147 -9.71 -2.52 -0.84
N ASN A 148 -10.20 -3.14 -1.93
CA ASN A 148 -10.52 -4.55 -1.94
C ASN A 148 -9.31 -5.37 -2.45
N PRO A 149 -8.71 -6.25 -1.61
CA PRO A 149 -7.54 -7.04 -2.01
C PRO A 149 -7.81 -7.99 -3.18
N VAL A 150 -9.06 -8.40 -3.39
CA VAL A 150 -9.44 -9.24 -4.53
C VAL A 150 -9.23 -8.52 -5.85
N PHE A 151 -9.41 -7.20 -5.90
CA PHE A 151 -9.17 -6.42 -7.11
C PHE A 151 -7.70 -6.42 -7.51
N ALA A 152 -6.78 -6.35 -6.55
CA ALA A 152 -5.34 -6.41 -6.82
C ALA A 152 -4.87 -7.80 -7.33
N ILE A 153 -5.66 -8.85 -7.12
CA ILE A 153 -5.37 -10.21 -7.62
C ILE A 153 -5.90 -10.39 -9.05
N LEU A 154 -6.96 -9.67 -9.42
CA LEU A 154 -7.64 -9.80 -10.70
C LEU A 154 -7.19 -8.77 -11.74
N ALA A 155 -6.40 -7.76 -11.33
CA ALA A 155 -5.83 -6.75 -12.21
C ALA A 155 -4.46 -7.14 -12.74
#